data_d8b63a7dec1b0802f642ecc0e9f720d8
#
_entry.id   d8b63a7dec1b0802f642ecc0e9f720d8
#
_cell.length_a   1.000
_cell.length_b   1.000
_cell.length_c   1.000
_cell.angle_alpha   90.00
_cell.angle_beta   90.00
_cell.angle_gamma   90.00
#
_symmetry.space_group_name_H-M   'P 1'
#
loop_
_entity.id
_entity.type
_entity.pdbx_description
1 polymer ?
#
loop_
_entity_poly.entity_id
_entity_poly.type
_entity_poly.pdbx_seq_one_letter_code
_entity_poly.pdbx_strand_id
1 'polypeptide(L)'
;TGALPPDPQSIFAEKKMMTPTSEAELGEAVRQAKAPLAIQGGGTRLTGQAGARLSVSGLSGITLYEPGALTMVAQAGTPLSEVEAALAAENQRLAFEPMDHRALLGTDGTPTIGGVFATNTSGPRRVQAGAARDFLLGVRYIDGMGRAIKNGGRVMKNVTGYDLVKLMAGSWGTLGVLSEVSFKVLPRPETEATLRIAVADAGAAVRLLSTALGAPYEVSGAAYDPGQGAALLRIEGFGDSVAYRAGELTALLGEAELVEAEASTALWAAIRDVAPFHSAPGDVWRLSCKPSQAPELAARLEAEALLFDWGGGLIWALVPGGTDLRARAGAYDGHATLMRAAPETRARLGMFQPQPGPLAAIEAGLRAKFDPRGIFNPGLMG
;
A
#
# COMPACT_ATOMS: atom_id res chain seq x y z
N THR A 1 12.33 -51.89 -19.29
CA THR A 1 11.40 -50.81 -19.66
C THR A 1 11.18 -49.97 -18.43
N GLY A 2 12.11 -49.02 -18.22
CA GLY A 2 12.00 -48.02 -17.14
C GLY A 2 11.08 -46.89 -17.58
N ALA A 3 10.02 -46.65 -16.83
CA ALA A 3 9.21 -45.48 -17.00
C ALA A 3 10.02 -44.24 -16.59
N LEU A 4 10.10 -43.26 -17.48
CA LEU A 4 10.67 -41.96 -17.18
C LEU A 4 9.86 -41.30 -16.04
N PRO A 5 10.52 -40.59 -15.11
CA PRO A 5 9.80 -39.83 -14.09
C PRO A 5 8.95 -38.73 -14.79
N PRO A 6 7.77 -38.43 -14.24
CA PRO A 6 6.91 -37.39 -14.85
C PRO A 6 7.63 -36.04 -14.89
N ASP A 7 7.45 -35.33 -16.01
CA ASP A 7 7.98 -34.01 -16.25
C ASP A 7 7.60 -33.05 -15.10
N PRO A 8 8.55 -32.37 -14.46
CA PRO A 8 8.28 -31.41 -13.40
C PRO A 8 7.33 -30.28 -13.84
N GLN A 9 7.22 -30.01 -15.14
CA GLN A 9 6.30 -29.00 -15.69
C GLN A 9 4.83 -29.46 -15.72
N SER A 10 4.54 -30.77 -15.63
CA SER A 10 3.16 -31.28 -15.62
C SER A 10 2.44 -31.14 -14.27
N ILE A 11 3.13 -30.73 -13.20
CA ILE A 11 2.57 -30.53 -11.86
C ILE A 11 1.86 -29.18 -11.71
N PHE A 12 2.09 -28.25 -12.62
CA PHE A 12 1.36 -26.97 -12.71
C PHE A 12 0.19 -27.06 -13.72
N ALA A 13 -0.69 -28.05 -13.58
CA ALA A 13 -2.00 -27.95 -14.21
C ALA A 13 -2.61 -26.61 -13.78
N GLU A 14 -2.95 -25.74 -14.74
CA GLU A 14 -3.64 -24.47 -14.52
C GLU A 14 -4.84 -24.71 -13.59
N LYS A 15 -4.65 -24.46 -12.29
CA LYS A 15 -5.76 -24.52 -11.33
C LYS A 15 -6.68 -23.37 -11.72
N LYS A 16 -7.83 -23.71 -12.33
CA LYS A 16 -8.87 -22.78 -12.75
C LYS A 16 -9.10 -21.74 -11.65
N MET A 17 -8.91 -20.46 -11.98
CA MET A 17 -9.17 -19.36 -11.06
C MET A 17 -10.67 -19.31 -10.75
N MET A 18 -11.03 -19.32 -9.46
CA MET A 18 -12.40 -19.10 -8.99
C MET A 18 -12.65 -17.59 -8.95
N THR A 19 -13.73 -17.14 -9.58
CA THR A 19 -14.12 -15.73 -9.64
C THR A 19 -15.61 -15.61 -9.30
N PRO A 20 -15.96 -15.69 -7.99
CA PRO A 20 -17.35 -15.54 -7.55
C PRO A 20 -17.91 -14.16 -7.96
N THR A 21 -19.19 -14.14 -8.32
CA THR A 21 -19.91 -12.93 -8.76
C THR A 21 -20.87 -12.40 -7.69
N SER A 22 -21.03 -13.15 -6.60
CA SER A 22 -21.83 -12.75 -5.44
C SER A 22 -21.13 -13.11 -4.13
N GLU A 23 -21.50 -12.41 -3.04
CA GLU A 23 -21.00 -12.72 -1.69
C GLU A 23 -21.39 -14.14 -1.25
N ALA A 24 -22.56 -14.63 -1.68
CA ALA A 24 -23.00 -15.99 -1.41
C ALA A 24 -22.09 -17.04 -2.09
N GLU A 25 -21.77 -16.84 -3.36
CA GLU A 25 -20.83 -17.69 -4.10
C GLU A 25 -19.42 -17.64 -3.49
N LEU A 26 -18.97 -16.45 -3.06
CA LEU A 26 -17.69 -16.30 -2.37
C LEU A 26 -17.66 -17.11 -1.07
N GLY A 27 -18.73 -17.02 -0.26
CA GLY A 27 -18.87 -17.79 0.97
C GLY A 27 -18.88 -19.31 0.71
N GLU A 28 -19.54 -19.75 -0.36
CA GLU A 28 -19.59 -21.16 -0.75
C GLU A 28 -18.22 -21.65 -1.24
N ALA A 29 -17.52 -20.87 -2.05
CA ALA A 29 -16.17 -21.21 -2.50
C ALA A 29 -15.20 -21.39 -1.31
N VAL A 30 -15.32 -20.54 -0.29
CA VAL A 30 -14.54 -20.67 0.95
C VAL A 30 -14.96 -21.92 1.74
N ARG A 31 -16.25 -22.19 1.93
CA ARG A 31 -16.73 -23.39 2.66
C ARG A 31 -16.25 -24.68 2.04
N GLN A 32 -16.30 -24.77 0.72
CA GLN A 32 -15.93 -25.96 -0.04
C GLN A 32 -14.43 -26.16 -0.20
N ALA A 33 -13.61 -25.14 0.09
CA ALA A 33 -12.16 -25.21 -0.04
C ALA A 33 -11.58 -26.33 0.85
N LYS A 34 -10.88 -27.28 0.23
CA LYS A 34 -10.18 -28.39 0.91
C LYS A 34 -8.66 -28.18 0.93
N ALA A 35 -8.18 -27.08 0.37
CA ALA A 35 -6.77 -26.72 0.23
C ALA A 35 -6.61 -25.22 0.39
N PRO A 36 -5.38 -24.72 0.58
CA PRO A 36 -5.09 -23.30 0.63
C PRO A 36 -5.66 -22.50 -0.54
N LEU A 37 -6.08 -21.28 -0.25
CA LEU A 37 -6.60 -20.30 -1.20
C LEU A 37 -5.61 -19.15 -1.35
N ALA A 38 -5.18 -18.90 -2.58
CA ALA A 38 -4.43 -17.70 -2.96
C ALA A 38 -5.45 -16.60 -3.25
N ILE A 39 -5.73 -15.77 -2.25
CA ILE A 39 -6.74 -14.70 -2.32
C ILE A 39 -6.14 -13.50 -3.02
N GLN A 40 -6.82 -13.00 -4.03
CA GLN A 40 -6.41 -11.83 -4.78
C GLN A 40 -7.60 -10.97 -5.21
N GLY A 41 -7.35 -9.67 -5.43
CA GLY A 41 -8.23 -8.80 -6.21
C GLY A 41 -7.94 -8.99 -7.69
N GLY A 42 -7.31 -7.99 -8.30
CA GLY A 42 -6.88 -8.05 -9.70
C GLY A 42 -5.45 -8.56 -9.93
N GLY A 43 -4.78 -9.17 -8.95
CA GLY A 43 -3.47 -9.81 -9.15
C GLY A 43 -2.28 -8.85 -9.28
N THR A 44 -2.38 -7.62 -8.78
CA THR A 44 -1.35 -6.58 -8.98
C THR A 44 -0.30 -6.49 -7.86
N ARG A 45 -0.52 -7.13 -6.69
CA ARG A 45 0.34 -6.93 -5.50
C ARG A 45 0.95 -8.21 -4.94
N LEU A 46 0.28 -9.33 -5.11
CA LEU A 46 0.75 -10.63 -4.65
C LEU A 46 1.08 -11.52 -5.84
N THR A 47 2.29 -12.07 -5.85
CA THR A 47 2.77 -13.00 -6.87
C THR A 47 3.30 -14.27 -6.20
N GLY A 48 3.09 -15.42 -6.83
CA GLY A 48 3.66 -16.69 -6.37
C GLY A 48 3.02 -17.30 -5.11
N GLN A 49 1.78 -16.91 -4.76
CA GLN A 49 1.07 -17.49 -3.62
C GLN A 49 0.69 -18.95 -3.89
N ALA A 50 0.91 -19.82 -2.88
CA ALA A 50 0.50 -21.21 -2.96
C ALA A 50 -1.02 -21.35 -2.78
N GLY A 51 -1.63 -22.29 -3.50
CA GLY A 51 -3.05 -22.61 -3.35
C GLY A 51 -3.89 -22.44 -4.61
N ALA A 52 -5.20 -22.70 -4.48
CA ALA A 52 -6.16 -22.43 -5.53
C ALA A 52 -6.43 -20.91 -5.61
N ARG A 53 -6.39 -20.33 -6.81
CA ARG A 53 -6.62 -18.88 -6.98
C ARG A 53 -8.09 -18.54 -6.75
N LEU A 54 -8.35 -17.62 -5.82
CA LEU A 54 -9.67 -17.05 -5.53
C LEU A 54 -9.59 -15.53 -5.77
N SER A 55 -10.20 -15.07 -6.87
CA SER A 55 -10.24 -13.65 -7.20
C SER A 55 -11.60 -13.04 -6.87
N VAL A 56 -11.59 -11.90 -6.21
CA VAL A 56 -12.79 -11.09 -5.96
C VAL A 56 -13.14 -10.15 -7.11
N SER A 57 -12.45 -10.22 -8.25
CA SER A 57 -12.71 -9.34 -9.41
C SER A 57 -14.12 -9.47 -9.97
N GLY A 58 -14.83 -10.59 -9.72
CA GLY A 58 -16.23 -10.77 -10.07
C GLY A 58 -17.20 -9.99 -9.18
N LEU A 59 -16.76 -9.53 -8.01
CA LEU A 59 -17.52 -8.65 -7.11
C LEU A 59 -17.18 -7.20 -7.44
N SER A 60 -17.80 -6.63 -8.48
CA SER A 60 -17.45 -5.33 -9.03
C SER A 60 -18.66 -4.42 -9.16
N GLY A 61 -18.46 -3.14 -8.91
CA GLY A 61 -19.40 -2.05 -9.04
C GLY A 61 -19.46 -1.15 -7.81
N ILE A 62 -19.73 0.12 -8.05
CA ILE A 62 -20.02 1.12 -7.02
C ILE A 62 -21.48 0.94 -6.61
N THR A 63 -21.73 0.51 -5.37
CA THR A 63 -23.10 0.22 -4.87
C THR A 63 -23.75 1.45 -4.26
N LEU A 64 -22.96 2.43 -3.82
CA LEU A 64 -23.43 3.72 -3.34
C LEU A 64 -22.34 4.78 -3.53
N TYR A 65 -22.75 5.95 -4.01
CA TYR A 65 -21.91 7.13 -3.98
C TYR A 65 -22.73 8.35 -3.60
N GLU A 66 -22.36 8.99 -2.51
CA GLU A 66 -22.99 10.20 -1.98
C GLU A 66 -21.93 11.33 -1.95
N PRO A 67 -21.75 12.08 -3.06
CA PRO A 67 -20.73 13.12 -3.16
C PRO A 67 -20.83 14.16 -2.05
N GLY A 68 -22.04 14.61 -1.70
CA GLY A 68 -22.27 15.58 -0.63
C GLY A 68 -21.90 15.07 0.77
N ALA A 69 -21.95 13.76 0.99
CA ALA A 69 -21.53 13.12 2.24
C ALA A 69 -20.06 12.65 2.20
N LEU A 70 -19.34 12.87 1.10
CA LEU A 70 -17.96 12.42 0.89
C LEU A 70 -17.78 10.92 1.18
N THR A 71 -18.74 10.10 0.79
CA THR A 71 -18.77 8.67 1.11
C THR A 71 -19.09 7.83 -0.10
N MET A 72 -18.32 6.77 -0.30
CA MET A 72 -18.53 5.78 -1.34
C MET A 72 -18.57 4.36 -0.75
N VAL A 73 -19.41 3.50 -1.35
CA VAL A 73 -19.44 2.06 -1.10
C VAL A 73 -19.24 1.35 -2.42
N ALA A 74 -18.28 0.43 -2.46
CA ALA A 74 -17.96 -0.34 -3.65
C ALA A 74 -17.68 -1.80 -3.30
N GLN A 75 -18.02 -2.70 -4.20
CA GLN A 75 -17.61 -4.09 -4.10
C GLN A 75 -16.10 -4.21 -4.20
N ALA A 76 -15.51 -5.17 -3.51
CA ALA A 76 -14.05 -5.25 -3.33
C ALA A 76 -13.27 -5.46 -4.63
N GLY A 77 -13.88 -6.07 -5.64
CA GLY A 77 -13.29 -6.29 -6.96
C GLY A 77 -13.42 -5.11 -7.93
N THR A 78 -14.09 -4.01 -7.53
CA THR A 78 -14.24 -2.83 -8.40
C THR A 78 -12.86 -2.29 -8.80
N PRO A 79 -12.61 -2.10 -10.11
CA PRO A 79 -11.37 -1.50 -10.59
C PRO A 79 -11.11 -0.14 -9.93
N LEU A 80 -9.86 0.10 -9.52
CA LEU A 80 -9.48 1.38 -8.93
C LEU A 80 -9.73 2.54 -9.90
N SER A 81 -9.51 2.32 -11.19
CA SER A 81 -9.77 3.31 -12.25
C SER A 81 -11.24 3.70 -12.36
N GLU A 82 -12.18 2.76 -12.12
CA GLU A 82 -13.63 3.05 -12.10
C GLU A 82 -13.98 3.95 -10.91
N VAL A 83 -13.42 3.63 -9.73
CA VAL A 83 -13.58 4.45 -8.52
C VAL A 83 -13.02 5.86 -8.75
N GLU A 84 -11.81 5.97 -9.30
CA GLU A 84 -11.15 7.26 -9.57
C GLU A 84 -11.91 8.08 -10.63
N ALA A 85 -12.45 7.44 -11.65
CA ALA A 85 -13.27 8.11 -12.67
C ALA A 85 -14.58 8.67 -12.07
N ALA A 86 -15.27 7.89 -11.24
CA ALA A 86 -16.48 8.33 -10.55
C ALA A 86 -16.20 9.52 -9.61
N LEU A 87 -15.09 9.46 -8.86
CA LEU A 87 -14.67 10.56 -7.98
C LEU A 87 -14.27 11.81 -8.77
N ALA A 88 -13.58 11.62 -9.91
CA ALA A 88 -13.18 12.74 -10.75
C ALA A 88 -14.36 13.53 -11.32
N ALA A 89 -15.47 12.84 -11.65
CA ALA A 89 -16.70 13.47 -12.15
C ALA A 89 -17.32 14.44 -11.13
N GLU A 90 -17.10 14.21 -9.83
CA GLU A 90 -17.58 15.01 -8.71
C GLU A 90 -16.46 15.88 -8.09
N ASN A 91 -15.34 16.09 -8.78
CA ASN A 91 -14.17 16.82 -8.30
C ASN A 91 -13.67 16.31 -6.92
N GLN A 92 -13.70 14.98 -6.73
CA GLN A 92 -13.25 14.31 -5.52
C GLN A 92 -12.08 13.35 -5.82
N ARG A 93 -11.43 12.84 -4.76
CA ARG A 93 -10.27 11.96 -4.87
C ARG A 93 -10.14 11.00 -3.68
N LEU A 94 -9.36 9.94 -3.88
CA LEU A 94 -8.79 9.14 -2.79
C LEU A 94 -7.59 9.90 -2.20
N ALA A 95 -7.77 10.52 -1.05
CA ALA A 95 -6.74 11.39 -0.46
C ALA A 95 -5.48 10.64 -0.03
N PHE A 96 -5.57 9.35 0.27
CA PHE A 96 -4.44 8.51 0.64
C PHE A 96 -3.57 8.04 -0.54
N GLU A 97 -3.87 8.44 -1.78
CA GLU A 97 -3.05 8.21 -2.99
C GLU A 97 -2.52 6.77 -3.15
N PRO A 98 -3.36 5.78 -3.43
CA PRO A 98 -2.88 4.40 -3.51
C PRO A 98 -1.85 4.22 -4.62
N MET A 99 -0.70 3.62 -4.27
CA MET A 99 0.37 3.27 -5.21
C MET A 99 -0.10 2.25 -6.25
N ASP A 100 0.31 2.43 -7.49
CA ASP A 100 0.23 1.39 -8.52
C ASP A 100 1.50 0.52 -8.50
N HIS A 101 1.35 -0.73 -8.08
CA HIS A 101 2.47 -1.66 -7.95
C HIS A 101 2.87 -2.34 -9.26
N ARG A 102 2.06 -2.21 -10.32
CA ARG A 102 2.23 -3.02 -11.55
C ARG A 102 3.61 -2.86 -12.18
N ALA A 103 4.03 -1.63 -12.40
CA ALA A 103 5.34 -1.37 -13.01
C ALA A 103 6.51 -1.82 -12.12
N LEU A 104 6.40 -1.65 -10.80
CA LEU A 104 7.42 -2.11 -9.86
C LEU A 104 7.52 -3.63 -9.79
N LEU A 105 6.39 -4.34 -9.84
CA LEU A 105 6.31 -5.80 -9.64
C LEU A 105 6.26 -6.59 -10.94
N GLY A 106 6.15 -5.94 -12.10
CA GLY A 106 6.00 -6.61 -13.40
C GLY A 106 4.70 -7.39 -13.51
N THR A 107 3.57 -6.81 -13.06
CA THR A 107 2.25 -7.45 -13.09
C THR A 107 1.29 -6.75 -14.05
N ASP A 108 0.41 -7.52 -14.72
CA ASP A 108 -0.53 -7.01 -15.74
C ASP A 108 -1.98 -6.90 -15.24
N GLY A 109 -2.24 -7.24 -13.99
CA GLY A 109 -3.58 -7.25 -13.42
C GLY A 109 -4.21 -5.86 -13.32
N THR A 110 -5.50 -5.82 -12.94
CA THR A 110 -6.24 -4.58 -12.72
C THR A 110 -6.32 -4.27 -11.22
N PRO A 111 -5.75 -3.15 -10.72
CA PRO A 111 -5.86 -2.78 -9.31
C PRO A 111 -7.32 -2.66 -8.88
N THR A 112 -7.67 -3.20 -7.71
CA THR A 112 -9.04 -3.16 -7.16
C THR A 112 -9.07 -2.40 -5.84
N ILE A 113 -10.22 -1.78 -5.54
CA ILE A 113 -10.38 -1.00 -4.29
C ILE A 113 -10.26 -1.89 -3.05
N GLY A 114 -10.78 -3.12 -3.08
CA GLY A 114 -10.60 -4.09 -2.00
C GLY A 114 -9.14 -4.47 -1.79
N GLY A 115 -8.36 -4.62 -2.88
CA GLY A 115 -6.92 -4.85 -2.81
C GLY A 115 -6.16 -3.68 -2.18
N VAL A 116 -6.58 -2.43 -2.45
CA VAL A 116 -6.01 -1.22 -1.82
C VAL A 116 -6.19 -1.25 -0.31
N PHE A 117 -7.42 -1.50 0.17
CA PHE A 117 -7.69 -1.56 1.61
C PHE A 117 -7.11 -2.81 2.27
N ALA A 118 -7.20 -3.98 1.65
CA ALA A 118 -6.61 -5.21 2.18
C ALA A 118 -5.09 -5.09 2.43
N THR A 119 -4.39 -4.28 1.63
CA THR A 119 -2.95 -4.04 1.77
C THR A 119 -2.61 -2.72 2.47
N ASN A 120 -3.61 -1.91 2.81
CA ASN A 120 -3.46 -0.56 3.38
C ASN A 120 -2.51 0.32 2.55
N THR A 121 -2.61 0.21 1.22
CA THR A 121 -1.73 0.92 0.30
C THR A 121 -1.99 2.42 0.33
N SER A 122 -0.95 3.20 0.64
CA SER A 122 -1.01 4.65 0.76
C SER A 122 0.25 5.28 0.18
N GLY A 123 0.09 6.41 -0.48
CA GLY A 123 1.16 7.17 -1.12
C GLY A 123 1.67 8.35 -0.28
N PRO A 124 2.32 9.32 -0.93
CA PRO A 124 3.00 10.44 -0.27
C PRO A 124 2.11 11.29 0.62
N ARG A 125 0.83 11.50 0.24
CA ARG A 125 -0.11 12.34 1.02
C ARG A 125 -0.48 11.76 2.38
N ARG A 126 -0.02 10.53 2.68
CA ARG A 126 -0.24 9.91 4.00
C ARG A 126 0.27 10.76 5.16
N VAL A 127 1.31 11.56 4.98
CA VAL A 127 1.87 12.43 6.05
C VAL A 127 0.86 13.44 6.56
N GLN A 128 -0.05 13.91 5.69
CA GLN A 128 -1.07 14.90 6.00
C GLN A 128 -2.46 14.24 6.14
N ALA A 129 -2.85 13.44 5.15
CA ALA A 129 -4.22 12.93 5.05
C ALA A 129 -4.46 11.67 5.90
N GLY A 130 -3.43 10.90 6.21
CA GLY A 130 -3.54 9.58 6.81
C GLY A 130 -3.50 8.44 5.77
N ALA A 131 -3.51 7.21 6.26
CA ALA A 131 -3.43 6.01 5.45
C ALA A 131 -4.80 5.58 4.89
N ALA A 132 -4.81 4.69 3.89
CA ALA A 132 -6.03 4.08 3.38
C ALA A 132 -6.94 3.56 4.50
N ARG A 133 -6.36 2.91 5.51
CA ARG A 133 -7.06 2.43 6.71
C ARG A 133 -7.87 3.52 7.43
N ASP A 134 -7.38 4.76 7.42
CA ASP A 134 -8.01 5.85 8.15
C ASP A 134 -9.25 6.39 7.42
N PHE A 135 -9.35 6.12 6.13
CA PHE A 135 -10.50 6.42 5.27
C PHE A 135 -11.53 5.29 5.22
N LEU A 136 -11.19 4.08 5.67
CA LEU A 136 -12.08 2.94 5.67
C LEU A 136 -13.10 3.06 6.82
N LEU A 137 -14.39 3.08 6.50
CA LEU A 137 -15.52 3.28 7.41
C LEU A 137 -16.26 1.98 7.72
N GLY A 138 -16.30 1.06 6.77
CA GLY A 138 -16.99 -0.22 6.91
C GLY A 138 -16.48 -1.27 5.95
N VAL A 139 -16.64 -2.52 6.32
CA VAL A 139 -16.26 -3.69 5.54
C VAL A 139 -17.34 -4.76 5.58
N ARG A 140 -17.49 -5.48 4.47
CA ARG A 140 -18.06 -6.82 4.42
C ARG A 140 -16.97 -7.77 3.98
N TYR A 141 -16.93 -8.94 4.58
CA TYR A 141 -15.93 -9.96 4.25
C TYR A 141 -16.44 -11.36 4.57
N ILE A 142 -15.83 -12.34 3.94
CA ILE A 142 -16.04 -13.77 4.23
C ILE A 142 -14.90 -14.25 5.11
N ASP A 143 -15.23 -14.85 6.26
CA ASP A 143 -14.26 -15.48 7.16
C ASP A 143 -13.83 -16.90 6.69
N GLY A 144 -12.85 -17.49 7.38
CA GLY A 144 -12.34 -18.83 7.05
C GLY A 144 -13.36 -19.98 7.15
N MET A 145 -14.55 -19.72 7.72
CA MET A 145 -15.68 -20.66 7.76
C MET A 145 -16.70 -20.41 6.65
N GLY A 146 -16.46 -19.43 5.77
CA GLY A 146 -17.38 -19.05 4.69
C GLY A 146 -18.59 -18.22 5.16
N ARG A 147 -18.52 -17.59 6.34
CA ARG A 147 -19.60 -16.75 6.88
C ARG A 147 -19.38 -15.31 6.42
N ALA A 148 -20.46 -14.67 5.98
CA ALA A 148 -20.45 -13.24 5.67
C ALA A 148 -20.52 -12.43 6.97
N ILE A 149 -19.58 -11.55 7.15
CA ILE A 149 -19.50 -10.65 8.32
C ILE A 149 -19.50 -9.21 7.83
N LYS A 150 -20.26 -8.36 8.51
CA LYS A 150 -20.30 -6.91 8.32
C LYS A 150 -19.83 -6.22 9.58
N ASN A 151 -18.93 -5.25 9.44
CA ASN A 151 -18.48 -4.40 10.55
C ASN A 151 -18.33 -2.95 10.08
N GLY A 152 -18.60 -2.01 10.98
CA GLY A 152 -18.68 -0.59 10.61
C GLY A 152 -19.90 -0.25 9.75
N GLY A 153 -19.82 0.86 9.04
CA GLY A 153 -20.92 1.37 8.23
C GLY A 153 -20.46 2.48 7.29
N ARG A 154 -21.27 3.55 7.22
CA ARG A 154 -21.02 4.73 6.38
C ARG A 154 -20.77 6.00 7.22
N VAL A 155 -20.59 5.84 8.53
CA VAL A 155 -20.43 6.94 9.48
C VAL A 155 -19.00 6.97 10.03
N MET A 156 -18.50 8.15 10.28
CA MET A 156 -17.11 8.36 10.73
C MET A 156 -16.83 7.86 12.15
N LYS A 157 -17.86 7.70 12.98
CA LYS A 157 -17.73 7.25 14.36
C LYS A 157 -18.59 6.00 14.59
N ASN A 158 -17.93 4.85 14.73
CA ASN A 158 -18.54 3.64 15.23
C ASN A 158 -18.12 3.46 16.70
N VAL A 159 -19.10 3.38 17.60
CA VAL A 159 -18.88 3.30 19.05
C VAL A 159 -19.25 1.94 19.63
N THR A 160 -19.68 0.99 18.79
CA THR A 160 -20.21 -0.30 19.24
C THR A 160 -19.35 -1.45 18.72
N GLY A 161 -18.86 -2.29 19.64
CA GLY A 161 -18.12 -3.50 19.33
C GLY A 161 -16.64 -3.27 18.97
N TYR A 162 -16.00 -4.30 18.45
CA TYR A 162 -14.61 -4.25 17.99
C TYR A 162 -14.49 -3.54 16.66
N ASP A 163 -13.40 -2.80 16.47
CA ASP A 163 -13.08 -2.17 15.19
C ASP A 163 -12.40 -3.17 14.23
N LEU A 164 -13.22 -4.07 13.66
CA LEU A 164 -12.75 -5.03 12.66
C LEU A 164 -12.42 -4.35 11.33
N VAL A 165 -12.94 -3.15 11.08
CA VAL A 165 -12.60 -2.34 9.90
C VAL A 165 -11.10 -2.09 9.85
N LYS A 166 -10.53 -1.62 10.98
CA LYS A 166 -9.09 -1.34 11.08
C LYS A 166 -8.25 -2.61 11.10
N LEU A 167 -8.81 -3.72 11.58
CA LEU A 167 -8.14 -5.02 11.58
C LEU A 167 -8.03 -5.60 10.15
N MET A 168 -9.08 -5.47 9.34
CA MET A 168 -9.09 -5.96 7.95
C MET A 168 -8.17 -5.14 7.05
N ALA A 169 -8.02 -3.83 7.31
CA ALA A 169 -7.10 -2.99 6.57
C ALA A 169 -5.64 -3.37 6.84
N GLY A 170 -4.96 -3.83 5.80
CA GLY A 170 -3.57 -4.31 5.91
C GLY A 170 -3.43 -5.77 6.32
N SER A 171 -4.52 -6.55 6.36
CA SER A 171 -4.49 -8.00 6.66
C SER A 171 -4.02 -8.86 5.48
N TRP A 172 -3.88 -8.31 4.29
CA TRP A 172 -3.44 -9.01 3.09
C TRP A 172 -4.26 -10.26 2.75
N GLY A 173 -5.54 -10.25 3.13
CA GLY A 173 -6.44 -11.39 2.92
C GLY A 173 -6.16 -12.60 3.80
N THR A 174 -5.37 -12.47 4.87
CA THR A 174 -5.06 -13.57 5.80
C THR A 174 -6.11 -13.77 6.89
N LEU A 175 -6.96 -12.77 7.12
CA LEU A 175 -8.03 -12.81 8.12
C LEU A 175 -9.43 -12.94 7.51
N GLY A 176 -9.56 -12.71 6.22
CA GLY A 176 -10.84 -12.76 5.52
C GLY A 176 -10.74 -12.23 4.10
N VAL A 177 -11.73 -12.55 3.30
CA VAL A 177 -11.85 -12.11 1.92
C VAL A 177 -12.83 -10.95 1.85
N LEU A 178 -12.35 -9.73 1.61
CA LEU A 178 -13.21 -8.56 1.45
C LEU A 178 -14.18 -8.74 0.30
N SER A 179 -15.45 -8.47 0.51
CA SER A 179 -16.52 -8.48 -0.50
C SER A 179 -17.02 -7.07 -0.84
N GLU A 180 -17.06 -6.16 0.15
CA GLU A 180 -17.49 -4.77 -0.02
C GLU A 180 -16.73 -3.86 0.96
N VAL A 181 -16.47 -2.64 0.55
CA VAL A 181 -15.82 -1.60 1.37
C VAL A 181 -16.61 -0.30 1.31
N SER A 182 -16.77 0.35 2.47
CA SER A 182 -17.29 1.72 2.60
C SER A 182 -16.16 2.63 3.02
N PHE A 183 -15.97 3.76 2.36
CA PHE A 183 -14.84 4.62 2.64
C PHE A 183 -15.16 6.10 2.41
N LYS A 184 -14.39 6.94 3.10
CA LYS A 184 -14.41 8.39 2.96
C LYS A 184 -13.57 8.81 1.77
N VAL A 185 -14.02 9.85 1.09
CA VAL A 185 -13.30 10.55 0.01
C VAL A 185 -13.13 12.02 0.37
N LEU A 186 -12.28 12.76 -0.35
CA LEU A 186 -12.09 14.19 -0.13
C LEU A 186 -12.19 14.96 -1.46
N PRO A 187 -12.54 16.25 -1.43
CA PRO A 187 -12.47 17.12 -2.60
C PRO A 187 -11.05 17.16 -3.17
N ARG A 188 -10.93 17.39 -4.47
CA ARG A 188 -9.66 17.74 -5.10
C ARG A 188 -9.29 19.17 -4.74
N PRO A 189 -8.01 19.50 -4.54
CA PRO A 189 -7.56 20.87 -4.47
C PRO A 189 -7.69 21.52 -5.85
N GLU A 190 -7.75 22.86 -5.87
CA GLU A 190 -7.76 23.63 -7.09
C GLU A 190 -6.44 23.50 -7.85
N THR A 191 -5.32 23.53 -7.10
CA THR A 191 -3.97 23.41 -7.64
C THR A 191 -3.00 22.78 -6.63
N GLU A 192 -1.81 22.49 -7.12
CA GLU A 192 -0.66 22.06 -6.30
C GLU A 192 0.64 22.70 -6.82
N ALA A 193 1.63 22.78 -5.95
CA ALA A 193 2.99 23.16 -6.30
C ALA A 193 3.98 22.34 -5.47
N THR A 194 5.19 22.16 -5.98
CA THR A 194 6.28 21.51 -5.28
C THR A 194 7.47 22.44 -5.16
N LEU A 195 7.99 22.59 -3.94
CA LEU A 195 9.29 23.19 -3.70
C LEU A 195 10.35 22.09 -3.82
N ARG A 196 11.33 22.30 -4.71
CA ARG A 196 12.50 21.46 -4.90
C ARG A 196 13.70 22.18 -4.33
N ILE A 197 14.32 21.60 -3.31
CA ILE A 197 15.40 22.24 -2.56
C ILE A 197 16.63 21.31 -2.62
N ALA A 198 17.76 21.85 -3.10
CA ALA A 198 19.02 21.12 -3.13
C ALA A 198 19.52 20.85 -1.70
N VAL A 199 19.94 19.63 -1.43
CA VAL A 199 20.44 19.20 -0.13
C VAL A 199 21.69 18.33 -0.27
N ALA A 200 22.61 18.44 0.70
CA ALA A 200 23.89 17.77 0.63
C ALA A 200 23.80 16.25 0.88
N ASP A 201 22.91 15.84 1.77
CA ASP A 201 22.80 14.44 2.22
C ASP A 201 21.42 14.14 2.84
N ALA A 202 21.20 12.88 3.19
CA ALA A 202 19.96 12.41 3.81
C ALA A 202 19.69 13.07 5.18
N GLY A 203 20.75 13.42 5.94
CA GLY A 203 20.61 14.09 7.23
C GLY A 203 20.08 15.52 7.06
N ALA A 204 20.63 16.27 6.10
CA ALA A 204 20.15 17.60 5.74
C ALA A 204 18.70 17.53 5.20
N ALA A 205 18.41 16.56 4.32
CA ALA A 205 17.09 16.34 3.78
C ALA A 205 16.04 16.11 4.89
N VAL A 206 16.27 15.13 5.77
CA VAL A 206 15.31 14.79 6.83
C VAL A 206 15.08 15.95 7.80
N ARG A 207 16.13 16.72 8.15
CA ARG A 207 15.97 17.93 8.97
C ARG A 207 15.11 18.97 8.29
N LEU A 208 15.36 19.24 7.00
CA LEU A 208 14.57 20.19 6.20
C LEU A 208 13.11 19.76 6.11
N LEU A 209 12.86 18.48 5.73
CA LEU A 209 11.51 17.92 5.62
C LEU A 209 10.77 17.96 6.96
N SER A 210 11.45 17.65 8.08
CA SER A 210 10.85 17.73 9.41
C SER A 210 10.50 19.17 9.82
N THR A 211 11.34 20.15 9.47
CA THR A 211 11.06 21.58 9.70
C THR A 211 9.83 22.01 8.91
N ALA A 212 9.75 21.64 7.63
CA ALA A 212 8.60 21.94 6.77
C ALA A 212 7.29 21.32 7.28
N LEU A 213 7.32 20.04 7.69
CA LEU A 213 6.16 19.32 8.23
C LEU A 213 5.70 19.87 9.59
N GLY A 214 6.62 20.46 10.37
CA GLY A 214 6.31 21.11 11.64
C GLY A 214 5.80 22.55 11.49
N ALA A 215 5.92 23.14 10.31
CA ALA A 215 5.46 24.50 10.02
C ALA A 215 3.94 24.54 9.71
N PRO A 216 3.25 25.67 9.92
CA PRO A 216 1.80 25.77 9.74
C PRO A 216 1.38 25.94 8.26
N TYR A 217 2.07 25.29 7.34
CA TYR A 217 1.87 25.44 5.90
C TYR A 217 1.28 24.20 5.20
N GLU A 218 0.77 23.23 5.98
CA GLU A 218 0.01 22.06 5.49
C GLU A 218 0.69 21.32 4.33
N VAL A 219 1.97 21.01 4.49
CA VAL A 219 2.73 20.22 3.51
C VAL A 219 2.06 18.85 3.32
N SER A 220 1.67 18.53 2.08
CA SER A 220 0.93 17.31 1.74
C SER A 220 1.79 16.17 1.18
N GLY A 221 3.07 16.44 0.93
CA GLY A 221 4.06 15.45 0.52
C GLY A 221 5.44 15.95 0.91
N ALA A 222 6.30 15.04 1.42
CA ALA A 222 7.64 15.36 1.90
C ALA A 222 8.58 14.19 1.56
N ALA A 223 9.35 14.33 0.48
CA ALA A 223 10.21 13.30 -0.07
C ALA A 223 11.65 13.78 -0.26
N TYR A 224 12.59 12.83 -0.36
CA TYR A 224 13.97 13.10 -0.72
C TYR A 224 14.43 12.08 -1.74
N ASP A 225 14.95 12.58 -2.85
CA ASP A 225 15.58 11.78 -3.90
C ASP A 225 17.08 11.99 -3.89
N PRO A 226 17.85 11.05 -3.32
CA PRO A 226 19.33 11.15 -3.33
C PRO A 226 19.93 11.20 -4.74
N GLY A 227 19.31 10.54 -5.71
CA GLY A 227 19.76 10.52 -7.09
C GLY A 227 19.72 11.91 -7.75
N GLN A 228 18.82 12.77 -7.28
CA GLN A 228 18.71 14.16 -7.71
C GLN A 228 19.30 15.16 -6.72
N GLY A 229 19.73 14.72 -5.53
CA GLY A 229 20.23 15.59 -4.46
C GLY A 229 19.19 16.61 -3.99
N ALA A 230 17.89 16.25 -4.01
CA ALA A 230 16.80 17.20 -3.79
C ALA A 230 15.78 16.70 -2.78
N ALA A 231 15.44 17.56 -1.82
CA ALA A 231 14.27 17.46 -0.99
C ALA A 231 13.06 18.09 -1.72
N LEU A 232 11.90 17.44 -1.61
CA LEU A 232 10.67 17.78 -2.34
C LEU A 232 9.54 17.97 -1.34
N LEU A 233 8.86 19.13 -1.42
CA LEU A 233 7.74 19.48 -0.55
C LEU A 233 6.53 19.85 -1.40
N ARG A 234 5.42 19.13 -1.26
CA ARG A 234 4.18 19.43 -1.97
C ARG A 234 3.23 20.25 -1.10
N ILE A 235 2.63 21.25 -1.71
CA ILE A 235 1.58 22.11 -1.16
C ILE A 235 0.39 22.05 -2.10
N GLU A 236 -0.82 21.90 -1.55
CA GLU A 236 -2.06 21.78 -2.31
C GLU A 236 -3.14 22.68 -1.72
N GLY A 237 -4.05 23.18 -2.54
CA GLY A 237 -5.18 24.00 -2.09
C GLY A 237 -5.68 24.97 -3.15
N PHE A 238 -6.20 26.12 -2.69
CA PHE A 238 -6.57 27.25 -3.56
C PHE A 238 -5.32 27.98 -4.05
N GLY A 239 -5.32 28.49 -5.27
CA GLY A 239 -4.16 29.06 -5.93
C GLY A 239 -3.41 30.11 -5.10
N ASP A 240 -4.12 31.12 -4.60
CA ASP A 240 -3.51 32.17 -3.77
C ASP A 240 -2.91 31.62 -2.48
N SER A 241 -3.55 30.63 -1.86
CA SER A 241 -3.05 29.96 -0.66
C SER A 241 -1.80 29.12 -0.93
N VAL A 242 -1.75 28.43 -2.07
CA VAL A 242 -0.56 27.67 -2.49
C VAL A 242 0.61 28.61 -2.74
N ALA A 243 0.41 29.72 -3.47
CA ALA A 243 1.44 30.71 -3.73
C ALA A 243 1.99 31.36 -2.45
N TYR A 244 1.10 31.75 -1.53
CA TYR A 244 1.50 32.31 -0.22
C TYR A 244 2.33 31.31 0.58
N ARG A 245 1.85 30.06 0.76
CA ARG A 245 2.55 29.04 1.55
C ARG A 245 3.87 28.61 0.92
N ALA A 246 3.98 28.61 -0.41
CA ALA A 246 5.22 28.37 -1.12
C ALA A 246 6.26 29.47 -0.81
N GLY A 247 5.84 30.74 -0.83
CA GLY A 247 6.70 31.87 -0.45
C GLY A 247 7.20 31.78 1.00
N GLU A 248 6.30 31.49 1.93
CA GLU A 248 6.63 31.36 3.36
C GLU A 248 7.59 30.18 3.63
N LEU A 249 7.37 29.03 2.99
CA LEU A 249 8.28 27.89 3.08
C LEU A 249 9.64 28.20 2.45
N THR A 250 9.69 28.89 1.34
CA THR A 250 10.95 29.33 0.72
C THR A 250 11.71 30.29 1.65
N ALA A 251 11.02 31.24 2.29
CA ALA A 251 11.63 32.13 3.27
C ALA A 251 12.16 31.38 4.49
N LEU A 252 11.48 30.32 4.93
CA LEU A 252 11.86 29.50 6.08
C LEU A 252 13.04 28.57 5.78
N LEU A 253 13.06 27.94 4.58
CA LEU A 253 13.93 26.81 4.26
C LEU A 253 15.13 27.19 3.38
N GLY A 254 15.10 28.36 2.75
CA GLY A 254 16.11 28.84 1.81
C GLY A 254 15.69 28.68 0.35
N GLU A 255 16.64 28.85 -0.56
CA GLU A 255 16.41 28.84 -2.00
C GLU A 255 15.74 27.55 -2.48
N ALA A 256 14.66 27.69 -3.24
CA ALA A 256 13.89 26.59 -3.77
C ALA A 256 13.48 26.84 -5.23
N GLU A 257 13.53 25.81 -6.04
CA GLU A 257 12.88 25.78 -7.36
C GLU A 257 11.39 25.49 -7.17
N LEU A 258 10.52 26.30 -7.77
CA LEU A 258 9.08 26.05 -7.76
C LEU A 258 8.69 25.20 -8.99
N VAL A 259 8.13 24.03 -8.74
CA VAL A 259 7.55 23.13 -9.76
C VAL A 259 6.05 23.21 -9.64
N GLU A 260 5.37 23.67 -10.69
CA GLU A 260 3.94 23.98 -10.67
C GLU A 260 3.07 22.89 -11.29
N ALA A 261 1.81 22.82 -10.83
CA ALA A 261 0.66 22.12 -11.43
C ALA A 261 0.99 20.73 -12.01
N GLU A 262 0.91 20.56 -13.32
CA GLU A 262 1.06 19.26 -13.98
C GLU A 262 2.43 18.61 -13.75
N ALA A 263 3.50 19.41 -13.75
CA ALA A 263 4.85 18.93 -13.48
C ALA A 263 4.98 18.42 -12.03
N SER A 264 4.36 19.10 -11.07
CA SER A 264 4.26 18.65 -9.67
C SER A 264 3.50 17.33 -9.57
N THR A 265 2.31 17.24 -10.18
CA THR A 265 1.48 16.03 -10.19
C THR A 265 2.23 14.83 -10.76
N ALA A 266 2.93 15.02 -11.89
CA ALA A 266 3.74 13.97 -12.52
C ALA A 266 4.92 13.52 -11.62
N LEU A 267 5.58 14.47 -10.95
CA LEU A 267 6.65 14.20 -10.00
C LEU A 267 6.17 13.34 -8.83
N TRP A 268 5.03 13.70 -8.22
CA TRP A 268 4.48 12.94 -7.10
C TRP A 268 3.90 11.58 -7.50
N ALA A 269 3.40 11.44 -8.73
CA ALA A 269 3.04 10.14 -9.27
C ALA A 269 4.27 9.23 -9.41
N ALA A 270 5.41 9.76 -9.87
CA ALA A 270 6.67 9.01 -9.96
C ALA A 270 7.20 8.59 -8.57
N ILE A 271 7.12 9.46 -7.56
CA ILE A 271 7.48 9.15 -6.17
C ILE A 271 6.55 8.08 -5.60
N ARG A 272 5.23 8.27 -5.75
CA ARG A 272 4.19 7.34 -5.28
C ARG A 272 4.42 5.92 -5.80
N ASP A 273 4.71 5.79 -7.09
CA ASP A 273 4.83 4.51 -7.75
C ASP A 273 6.28 3.97 -7.76
N VAL A 274 7.23 4.71 -7.15
CA VAL A 274 8.65 4.35 -7.07
C VAL A 274 9.26 4.17 -8.47
N ALA A 275 8.92 5.07 -9.37
CA ALA A 275 9.28 4.99 -10.80
C ALA A 275 10.79 4.79 -11.07
N PRO A 276 11.73 5.40 -10.29
CA PRO A 276 13.15 5.17 -10.51
C PRO A 276 13.60 3.70 -10.42
N PHE A 277 12.80 2.83 -9.76
CA PHE A 277 13.19 1.41 -9.56
C PHE A 277 12.47 0.45 -10.51
N HIS A 278 11.57 0.91 -11.38
CA HIS A 278 10.74 0.01 -12.21
C HIS A 278 11.58 -0.92 -13.08
N SER A 279 12.53 -0.37 -13.85
CA SER A 279 13.35 -1.12 -14.78
C SER A 279 14.71 -1.55 -14.22
N ALA A 280 15.03 -1.14 -12.99
CA ALA A 280 16.31 -1.45 -12.37
C ALA A 280 16.34 -2.91 -11.90
N PRO A 281 17.43 -3.66 -12.20
CA PRO A 281 17.59 -5.01 -11.68
C PRO A 281 17.80 -4.98 -10.15
N GLY A 282 17.49 -6.09 -9.47
CA GLY A 282 17.69 -6.21 -8.03
C GLY A 282 16.41 -6.33 -7.22
N ASP A 283 16.57 -6.46 -5.92
CA ASP A 283 15.48 -6.57 -4.96
C ASP A 283 15.06 -5.19 -4.46
N VAL A 284 13.76 -4.98 -4.30
CA VAL A 284 13.22 -3.74 -3.77
C VAL A 284 12.61 -3.97 -2.40
N TRP A 285 13.08 -3.18 -1.45
CA TRP A 285 12.61 -3.18 -0.09
C TRP A 285 11.91 -1.88 0.26
N ARG A 286 10.91 -1.99 1.13
CA ARG A 286 10.17 -0.87 1.71
C ARG A 286 10.37 -0.89 3.22
N LEU A 287 11.05 0.14 3.75
CA LEU A 287 11.31 0.28 5.18
C LEU A 287 10.44 1.41 5.75
N SER A 288 9.74 1.12 6.84
CA SER A 288 9.10 2.16 7.66
C SER A 288 9.95 2.36 8.90
N CYS A 289 10.28 3.59 9.24
CA CYS A 289 11.13 3.93 10.39
C CYS A 289 10.74 5.27 11.00
N LYS A 290 11.33 5.61 12.15
CA LYS A 290 11.29 6.98 12.66
C LYS A 290 12.12 7.88 11.75
N PRO A 291 11.61 9.06 11.30
CA PRO A 291 12.36 9.97 10.45
C PRO A 291 13.76 10.30 10.98
N SER A 292 13.91 10.49 12.30
CA SER A 292 15.20 10.79 12.94
C SER A 292 16.25 9.68 12.80
N GLN A 293 15.84 8.44 12.57
CA GLN A 293 16.73 7.29 12.35
C GLN A 293 17.05 7.06 10.88
N ALA A 294 16.29 7.66 9.97
CA ALA A 294 16.36 7.38 8.54
C ALA A 294 17.75 7.64 7.91
N PRO A 295 18.49 8.72 8.22
CA PRO A 295 19.81 8.96 7.64
C PRO A 295 20.83 7.87 8.03
N GLU A 296 20.88 7.51 9.31
CA GLU A 296 21.80 6.47 9.81
C GLU A 296 21.40 5.09 9.28
N LEU A 297 20.10 4.80 9.27
CA LEU A 297 19.57 3.56 8.70
C LEU A 297 19.97 3.46 7.23
N ALA A 298 19.72 4.49 6.42
CA ALA A 298 20.04 4.51 5.00
C ALA A 298 21.52 4.24 4.72
N ALA A 299 22.43 4.80 5.53
CA ALA A 299 23.87 4.55 5.40
C ALA A 299 24.23 3.07 5.63
N ARG A 300 23.52 2.39 6.54
CA ARG A 300 23.76 0.95 6.82
C ARG A 300 23.23 0.03 5.73
N LEU A 301 22.21 0.47 4.94
CA LEU A 301 21.59 -0.38 3.92
C LEU A 301 22.55 -0.72 2.76
N GLU A 302 23.56 0.11 2.49
CA GLU A 302 24.47 -0.05 1.35
C GLU A 302 23.68 -0.30 0.05
N ALA A 303 22.64 0.50 -0.17
CA ALA A 303 21.71 0.34 -1.27
C ALA A 303 22.28 0.96 -2.56
N GLU A 304 21.97 0.38 -3.70
CA GLU A 304 22.31 0.91 -5.03
C GLU A 304 21.55 2.20 -5.33
N ALA A 305 20.28 2.29 -4.86
CA ALA A 305 19.47 3.49 -4.93
C ALA A 305 18.48 3.56 -3.75
N LEU A 306 18.17 4.78 -3.36
CA LEU A 306 17.23 5.09 -2.28
C LEU A 306 16.21 6.11 -2.75
N LEU A 307 14.99 6.03 -2.22
CA LEU A 307 13.97 7.06 -2.33
C LEU A 307 13.29 7.19 -0.96
N PHE A 308 13.28 8.41 -0.41
CA PHE A 308 12.64 8.68 0.87
C PHE A 308 11.29 9.34 0.65
N ASP A 309 10.31 8.99 1.47
CA ASP A 309 9.00 9.61 1.52
C ASP A 309 8.57 9.80 2.99
N TRP A 310 7.42 10.43 3.19
CA TRP A 310 6.82 10.70 4.51
C TRP A 310 7.77 11.43 5.47
N GLY A 311 8.55 12.38 4.94
CA GLY A 311 9.51 13.14 5.73
C GLY A 311 10.68 12.32 6.27
N GLY A 312 10.98 11.18 5.66
CA GLY A 312 11.96 10.20 6.11
C GLY A 312 11.35 9.00 6.85
N GLY A 313 10.04 8.99 7.08
CA GLY A 313 9.34 7.86 7.70
C GLY A 313 9.19 6.62 6.82
N LEU A 314 9.47 6.76 5.53
CA LEU A 314 9.49 5.68 4.54
C LEU A 314 10.77 5.76 3.72
N ILE A 315 11.45 4.63 3.58
CA ILE A 315 12.60 4.45 2.69
C ILE A 315 12.30 3.31 1.72
N TRP A 316 12.40 3.58 0.44
CA TRP A 316 12.50 2.57 -0.59
C TRP A 316 13.98 2.35 -0.89
N ALA A 317 14.41 1.08 -0.93
CA ALA A 317 15.77 0.70 -1.19
C ALA A 317 15.86 -0.33 -2.31
N LEU A 318 16.67 -0.05 -3.32
CA LEU A 318 17.08 -0.98 -4.36
C LEU A 318 18.42 -1.58 -3.97
N VAL A 319 18.52 -2.89 -3.94
CA VAL A 319 19.75 -3.63 -3.55
C VAL A 319 20.00 -4.80 -4.51
N PRO A 320 21.25 -5.32 -4.56
CA PRO A 320 21.54 -6.53 -5.33
C PRO A 320 20.61 -7.69 -4.96
N GLY A 321 20.22 -8.50 -5.96
CA GLY A 321 19.35 -9.64 -5.76
C GLY A 321 19.87 -10.61 -4.70
N GLY A 322 18.99 -11.12 -3.86
CA GLY A 322 19.33 -12.04 -2.77
C GLY A 322 19.80 -11.38 -1.48
N THR A 323 19.83 -10.05 -1.40
CA THR A 323 20.29 -9.33 -0.20
C THR A 323 19.30 -9.46 0.95
N ASP A 324 19.77 -9.90 2.13
CA ASP A 324 19.02 -9.79 3.37
C ASP A 324 19.17 -8.38 3.96
N LEU A 325 18.27 -7.49 3.55
CA LEU A 325 18.33 -6.10 3.98
C LEU A 325 17.94 -5.93 5.46
N ARG A 326 17.18 -6.84 6.05
CA ARG A 326 16.86 -6.81 7.49
C ARG A 326 18.11 -7.04 8.32
N ALA A 327 18.95 -7.98 7.90
CA ALA A 327 20.25 -8.23 8.57
C ALA A 327 21.18 -7.01 8.47
N ARG A 328 21.26 -6.34 7.31
CA ARG A 328 22.05 -5.10 7.15
C ARG A 328 21.51 -3.94 7.97
N ALA A 329 20.20 -3.74 7.95
CA ALA A 329 19.56 -2.67 8.70
C ALA A 329 19.83 -2.76 10.21
N GLY A 330 19.93 -3.98 10.74
CA GLY A 330 20.08 -4.20 12.18
C GLY A 330 18.84 -3.72 12.96
N ALA A 331 19.03 -3.38 14.23
CA ALA A 331 17.95 -2.88 15.07
C ALA A 331 17.62 -1.42 14.74
N TYR A 332 16.33 -1.14 14.60
CA TYR A 332 15.74 0.21 14.45
C TYR A 332 14.26 0.17 14.81
N ASP A 333 13.66 1.32 15.05
CA ASP A 333 12.22 1.42 15.35
C ASP A 333 11.41 1.41 14.06
N GLY A 334 11.05 0.22 13.60
CA GLY A 334 10.34 0.06 12.34
C GLY A 334 10.30 -1.37 11.83
N HIS A 335 10.07 -1.49 10.53
CA HIS A 335 10.03 -2.79 9.85
C HIS A 335 10.40 -2.68 8.38
N ALA A 336 10.90 -3.78 7.81
CA ALA A 336 11.25 -3.89 6.40
C ALA A 336 10.39 -4.95 5.70
N THR A 337 9.79 -4.57 4.57
CA THR A 337 8.97 -5.41 3.71
C THR A 337 9.69 -5.64 2.38
N LEU A 338 9.85 -6.91 1.97
CA LEU A 338 10.42 -7.29 0.68
C LEU A 338 9.35 -7.18 -0.41
N MET A 339 9.40 -6.12 -1.21
CA MET A 339 8.38 -5.82 -2.21
C MET A 339 8.62 -6.57 -3.52
N ARG A 340 9.83 -6.52 -4.06
CA ARG A 340 10.22 -7.20 -5.30
C ARG A 340 11.47 -8.02 -5.04
N ALA A 341 11.45 -9.30 -5.38
CA ALA A 341 12.60 -10.20 -5.35
C ALA A 341 12.34 -11.45 -6.20
N ALA A 342 13.41 -12.17 -6.52
CA ALA A 342 13.31 -13.50 -7.11
C ALA A 342 12.56 -14.47 -6.17
N PRO A 343 11.87 -15.49 -6.71
CA PRO A 343 11.11 -16.44 -5.89
C PRO A 343 11.94 -17.10 -4.79
N GLU A 344 13.19 -17.44 -5.06
CA GLU A 344 14.11 -18.07 -4.11
C GLU A 344 14.44 -17.16 -2.93
N THR A 345 14.68 -15.88 -3.21
CA THR A 345 14.92 -14.86 -2.18
C THR A 345 13.68 -14.66 -1.33
N ARG A 346 12.50 -14.57 -1.96
CA ARG A 346 11.23 -14.44 -1.26
C ARG A 346 10.92 -15.64 -0.38
N ALA A 347 11.20 -16.85 -0.86
CA ALA A 347 11.01 -18.08 -0.07
C ALA A 347 11.96 -18.14 1.15
N ARG A 348 13.19 -17.66 0.99
CA ARG A 348 14.19 -17.66 2.07
C ARG A 348 13.93 -16.57 3.13
N LEU A 349 13.58 -15.35 2.71
CA LEU A 349 13.50 -14.19 3.60
C LEU A 349 12.07 -13.88 4.06
N GLY A 350 11.06 -14.36 3.34
CA GLY A 350 9.68 -13.93 3.53
C GLY A 350 9.44 -12.48 3.12
N MET A 351 8.19 -12.14 2.82
CA MET A 351 7.81 -10.76 2.47
C MET A 351 7.85 -9.83 3.67
N PHE A 352 7.25 -10.25 4.78
CA PHE A 352 7.12 -9.44 6.00
C PHE A 352 8.21 -9.74 7.00
N GLN A 353 8.50 -8.76 7.86
CA GLN A 353 9.42 -8.93 8.97
C GLN A 353 8.79 -9.85 10.02
N PRO A 354 9.52 -10.90 10.48
CA PRO A 354 9.06 -11.72 11.59
C PRO A 354 8.78 -10.89 12.84
N GLN A 355 7.67 -11.15 13.49
CA GLN A 355 7.30 -10.44 14.71
C GLN A 355 7.99 -11.02 15.96
N PRO A 356 8.26 -10.21 16.99
CA PRO A 356 8.68 -10.72 18.31
C PRO A 356 7.65 -11.69 18.89
N GLY A 357 8.12 -12.67 19.67
CA GLY A 357 7.29 -13.77 20.18
C GLY A 357 5.91 -13.38 20.73
N PRO A 358 5.79 -12.36 21.61
CA PRO A 358 4.48 -11.94 22.13
C PRO A 358 3.53 -11.43 21.03
N LEU A 359 4.02 -10.65 20.06
CA LEU A 359 3.20 -10.17 18.95
C LEU A 359 2.84 -11.30 17.99
N ALA A 360 3.77 -12.19 17.68
CA ALA A 360 3.52 -13.37 16.85
C ALA A 360 2.42 -14.28 17.46
N ALA A 361 2.40 -14.43 18.79
CA ALA A 361 1.34 -15.17 19.48
C ALA A 361 -0.04 -14.50 19.34
N ILE A 362 -0.12 -13.17 19.42
CA ILE A 362 -1.36 -12.42 19.19
C ILE A 362 -1.82 -12.58 17.74
N GLU A 363 -0.93 -12.43 16.78
CA GLU A 363 -1.24 -12.59 15.35
C GLU A 363 -1.74 -14.01 15.05
N ALA A 364 -1.06 -15.04 15.57
CA ALA A 364 -1.50 -16.44 15.43
C ALA A 364 -2.88 -16.67 16.06
N GLY A 365 -3.14 -16.08 17.25
CA GLY A 365 -4.44 -16.14 17.92
C GLY A 365 -5.55 -15.48 17.09
N LEU A 366 -5.28 -14.34 16.47
CA LEU A 366 -6.23 -13.68 15.57
C LEU A 366 -6.52 -14.55 14.34
N ARG A 367 -5.48 -15.08 13.69
CA ARG A 367 -5.66 -15.99 12.53
C ARG A 367 -6.50 -17.20 12.90
N ALA A 368 -6.21 -17.86 14.01
CA ALA A 368 -6.96 -19.03 14.46
C ALA A 368 -8.46 -18.72 14.68
N LYS A 369 -8.81 -17.47 15.01
CA LYS A 369 -10.21 -17.03 15.15
C LYS A 369 -10.89 -16.72 13.84
N PHE A 370 -10.19 -16.05 12.92
CA PHE A 370 -10.76 -15.60 11.64
C PHE A 370 -10.65 -16.68 10.55
N ASP A 371 -9.58 -17.45 10.54
CA ASP A 371 -9.32 -18.57 9.63
C ASP A 371 -8.86 -19.82 10.39
N PRO A 372 -9.78 -20.50 11.11
CA PRO A 372 -9.41 -21.68 11.91
C PRO A 372 -8.92 -22.86 11.07
N ARG A 373 -9.12 -22.82 9.75
CA ARG A 373 -8.64 -23.86 8.83
C ARG A 373 -7.26 -23.54 8.23
N GLY A 374 -6.74 -22.32 8.44
CA GLY A 374 -5.46 -21.88 7.91
C GLY A 374 -5.37 -21.87 6.39
N ILE A 375 -6.49 -21.59 5.71
CA ILE A 375 -6.58 -21.69 4.25
C ILE A 375 -6.28 -20.36 3.53
N PHE A 376 -6.32 -19.22 4.22
CA PHE A 376 -6.18 -17.90 3.61
C PHE A 376 -4.72 -17.49 3.49
N ASN A 377 -4.20 -17.39 2.26
CA ASN A 377 -2.84 -16.93 1.95
C ASN A 377 -1.79 -17.48 2.94
N PRO A 378 -1.69 -18.80 3.14
CA PRO A 378 -0.80 -19.36 4.15
C PRO A 378 0.67 -19.00 3.87
N GLY A 379 1.43 -18.78 4.96
CA GLY A 379 2.82 -18.35 4.88
C GLY A 379 3.02 -16.85 4.59
N LEU A 380 1.94 -16.11 4.39
CA LEU A 380 1.97 -14.66 4.31
C LEU A 380 1.74 -14.05 5.71
N MET A 381 2.61 -13.14 6.16
CA MET A 381 2.55 -12.49 7.48
C MET A 381 2.73 -13.46 8.67
N GLY A 382 3.63 -14.45 8.56
CA GLY A 382 4.00 -15.39 9.63
C GLY A 382 3.26 -16.71 9.61
#